data_6ea823d13e53eb6f0e343511d9bc9152
#
_entry.id   6ea823d13e53eb6f0e343511d9bc9152
#
_cell.length_a   1.000
_cell.length_b   1.000
_cell.length_c   1.000
_cell.angle_alpha   90.00
_cell.angle_beta   90.00
_cell.angle_gamma   90.00
#
_symmetry.space_group_name_H-M   'P 1'
#
loop_
_entity.id
_entity.type
_entity.pdbx_description
1 polymer ?
#
loop_
_entity_poly.entity_id
_entity_poly.type
_entity_poly.pdbx_seq_one_letter_code
_entity_poly.pdbx_strand_id
1 'polypeptide(L)'
;MKLFDVKFTRYILFVFLMVSCAPIYVNYDYEKGTNFEKYKTYNYYSELETGLSELDTKRLLDVLDNQMQAKGLLLSENPDFYINVVSSEYEANNRNTVGVGVGGGGRNVGGGISIGLPIGQPKMNREIVFEFIDENGIGLFWQAVSESGFNPNASPEKRETRLASIVNKVLKGFPPK
;
A
#
# COMPACT_ATOMS: atom_id res chain seq x y z
N MET A 1 10.02 -12.55 48.12
CA MET A 1 9.71 -11.68 46.97
C MET A 1 10.66 -12.08 45.82
N LYS A 2 10.17 -12.90 44.89
CA LYS A 2 10.99 -13.58 43.86
C LYS A 2 11.45 -12.56 42.82
N LEU A 3 12.75 -12.47 42.62
CA LEU A 3 13.35 -11.79 41.46
C LEU A 3 12.81 -12.47 40.19
N PHE A 4 11.81 -11.87 39.58
CA PHE A 4 11.35 -12.24 38.25
C PHE A 4 12.53 -12.03 37.30
N ASP A 5 12.95 -13.13 36.69
CA ASP A 5 14.21 -13.26 35.95
C ASP A 5 14.32 -12.14 34.90
N VAL A 6 15.24 -11.21 35.10
CA VAL A 6 15.59 -10.13 34.17
C VAL A 6 15.87 -10.68 32.76
N LYS A 7 16.32 -11.94 32.68
CA LYS A 7 16.53 -12.66 31.43
C LYS A 7 15.21 -12.92 30.70
N PHE A 8 14.14 -13.32 31.43
CA PHE A 8 12.82 -13.59 30.83
C PHE A 8 12.17 -12.30 30.30
N THR A 9 12.27 -11.20 31.04
CA THR A 9 11.80 -9.87 30.59
C THR A 9 12.56 -9.38 29.37
N ARG A 10 13.86 -9.69 29.26
CA ARG A 10 14.68 -9.34 28.10
C ARG A 10 14.31 -10.13 26.84
N TYR A 11 13.88 -11.38 26.96
CA TYR A 11 13.36 -12.18 25.84
C TYR A 11 11.99 -11.72 25.39
N ILE A 12 11.10 -11.33 26.29
CA ILE A 12 9.78 -10.77 25.95
C ILE A 12 9.94 -9.44 25.19
N LEU A 13 10.85 -8.57 25.62
CA LEU A 13 11.14 -7.32 24.95
C LEU A 13 11.69 -7.53 23.51
N PHE A 14 12.49 -8.58 23.32
CA PHE A 14 13.06 -8.91 22.02
C PHE A 14 12.04 -9.46 21.02
N VAL A 15 11.01 -10.16 21.48
CA VAL A 15 9.91 -10.67 20.62
C VAL A 15 9.02 -9.54 20.10
N PHE A 16 8.87 -8.45 20.86
CA PHE A 16 8.10 -7.28 20.43
C PHE A 16 8.74 -6.46 19.31
N LEU A 17 10.05 -6.61 19.08
CA LEU A 17 10.77 -5.87 18.03
C LEU A 17 10.67 -6.50 16.64
N MET A 18 10.07 -7.68 16.48
CA MET A 18 10.01 -8.41 15.22
C MET A 18 8.76 -8.09 14.37
N VAL A 19 7.90 -7.13 14.77
CA VAL A 19 6.78 -6.68 13.93
C VAL A 19 7.28 -5.63 12.94
N SER A 20 8.11 -6.06 11.98
CA SER A 20 8.50 -5.22 10.85
C SER A 20 7.36 -5.19 9.84
N CYS A 21 6.45 -4.23 9.98
CA CYS A 21 5.47 -3.94 8.94
C CYS A 21 6.18 -3.26 7.77
N ALA A 22 6.16 -3.88 6.58
CA ALA A 22 6.71 -3.27 5.38
C ALA A 22 6.01 -1.89 5.14
N PRO A 23 6.77 -0.83 4.85
CA PRO A 23 6.22 0.51 4.74
C PRO A 23 5.16 0.61 3.64
N ILE A 24 4.15 1.44 3.87
CA ILE A 24 3.16 1.88 2.89
C ILE A 24 3.40 3.37 2.70
N TYR A 25 3.62 3.81 1.48
CA TYR A 25 3.73 5.23 1.14
C TYR A 25 2.39 5.69 0.57
N VAL A 26 1.95 6.90 0.91
CA VAL A 26 0.71 7.46 0.37
C VAL A 26 0.94 8.94 0.06
N ASN A 27 0.63 9.32 -1.18
CA ASN A 27 0.58 10.69 -1.64
C ASN A 27 -0.88 11.08 -1.87
N TYR A 28 -1.21 12.33 -1.58
CA TYR A 28 -2.56 12.89 -1.71
C TYR A 28 -2.55 14.09 -2.63
N ASP A 29 -3.63 14.22 -3.40
CA ASP A 29 -3.92 15.42 -4.15
C ASP A 29 -5.42 15.72 -4.10
N TYR A 30 -5.80 16.99 -4.17
CA TYR A 30 -7.20 17.40 -4.13
C TYR A 30 -7.42 18.78 -4.76
N GLU A 31 -8.62 18.98 -5.29
CA GLU A 31 -9.01 20.25 -5.89
C GLU A 31 -9.19 21.33 -4.81
N LYS A 32 -8.43 22.43 -4.95
CA LYS A 32 -8.47 23.56 -4.01
C LYS A 32 -9.83 24.22 -4.02
N GLY A 33 -10.34 24.56 -2.83
CA GLY A 33 -11.64 25.21 -2.68
C GLY A 33 -12.81 24.23 -2.65
N THR A 34 -12.57 22.92 -2.73
CA THR A 34 -13.61 21.92 -2.57
C THR A 34 -14.26 22.00 -1.19
N ASN A 35 -15.57 22.12 -1.16
CA ASN A 35 -16.34 21.94 0.07
C ASN A 35 -16.59 20.47 0.31
N PHE A 36 -15.71 19.83 1.11
CA PHE A 36 -15.81 18.40 1.42
C PHE A 36 -17.03 18.06 2.30
N GLU A 37 -17.61 19.03 3.01
CA GLU A 37 -18.76 18.81 3.89
C GLU A 37 -20.05 18.54 3.12
N LYS A 38 -20.12 18.90 1.83
CA LYS A 38 -21.28 18.60 0.97
C LYS A 38 -21.44 17.13 0.66
N TYR A 39 -20.36 16.36 0.67
CA TYR A 39 -20.34 14.95 0.32
C TYR A 39 -20.77 14.09 1.52
N LYS A 40 -21.89 13.39 1.38
CA LYS A 40 -22.46 12.51 2.42
C LYS A 40 -22.64 11.08 1.94
N THR A 41 -22.76 10.89 0.63
CA THR A 41 -23.03 9.60 0.02
C THR A 41 -22.04 9.28 -1.09
N TYR A 42 -21.73 8.00 -1.25
CA TYR A 42 -20.83 7.52 -2.28
C TYR A 42 -21.36 6.24 -2.92
N ASN A 43 -20.80 5.89 -4.08
CA ASN A 43 -20.91 4.59 -4.71
C ASN A 43 -19.64 4.25 -5.47
N TYR A 44 -19.60 3.08 -6.03
CA TYR A 44 -18.57 2.66 -6.98
C TYR A 44 -19.14 2.67 -8.40
N TYR A 45 -18.26 2.75 -9.39
CA TYR A 45 -18.69 2.55 -10.76
C TYR A 45 -19.18 1.12 -10.97
N SER A 46 -20.23 0.94 -11.79
CA SER A 46 -20.80 -0.39 -12.08
C SER A 46 -19.80 -1.34 -12.75
N GLU A 47 -18.87 -0.78 -13.52
CA GLU A 47 -17.82 -1.49 -14.23
C GLU A 47 -16.45 -1.16 -13.61
N LEU A 48 -16.32 -1.39 -12.29
CA LEU A 48 -15.08 -1.11 -11.56
C LEU A 48 -14.00 -2.14 -11.89
N GLU A 49 -13.04 -1.77 -12.73
CA GLU A 49 -11.86 -2.57 -13.06
C GLU A 49 -10.67 -2.21 -12.19
N THR A 50 -10.57 -2.81 -11.01
CA THR A 50 -9.50 -2.49 -10.04
C THR A 50 -8.11 -2.97 -10.44
N GLY A 51 -7.99 -3.89 -11.39
CA GLY A 51 -6.72 -4.58 -11.68
C GLY A 51 -6.29 -5.58 -10.58
N LEU A 52 -7.06 -5.73 -9.51
CA LEU A 52 -6.88 -6.75 -8.48
C LEU A 52 -7.57 -8.06 -8.86
N SER A 53 -7.23 -9.16 -8.17
CA SER A 53 -8.07 -10.35 -8.24
C SER A 53 -9.47 -10.06 -7.67
N GLU A 54 -10.49 -10.80 -8.12
CA GLU A 54 -11.86 -10.63 -7.64
C GLU A 54 -11.99 -10.69 -6.11
N LEU A 55 -11.29 -11.64 -5.47
CA LEU A 55 -11.29 -11.76 -4.02
C LEU A 55 -10.56 -10.60 -3.31
N ASP A 56 -9.48 -10.07 -3.89
CA ASP A 56 -8.78 -8.92 -3.33
C ASP A 56 -9.56 -7.64 -3.55
N THR A 57 -10.27 -7.50 -4.68
CA THR A 57 -11.24 -6.41 -4.92
C THR A 57 -12.31 -6.41 -3.84
N LYS A 58 -12.96 -7.55 -3.60
CA LYS A 58 -13.97 -7.66 -2.56
C LYS A 58 -13.44 -7.26 -1.18
N ARG A 59 -12.27 -7.77 -0.78
CA ARG A 59 -11.62 -7.40 0.50
C ARG A 59 -11.36 -5.90 0.60
N LEU A 60 -10.88 -5.30 -0.51
CA LEU A 60 -10.59 -3.87 -0.57
C LEU A 60 -11.86 -3.04 -0.37
N LEU A 61 -12.93 -3.38 -1.10
CA LEU A 61 -14.21 -2.67 -1.03
C LEU A 61 -14.87 -2.83 0.34
N ASP A 62 -14.87 -4.04 0.92
CA ASP A 62 -15.38 -4.29 2.27
C ASP A 62 -14.68 -3.40 3.32
N VAL A 63 -13.36 -3.23 3.21
CA VAL A 63 -12.60 -2.35 4.12
C VAL A 63 -12.89 -0.87 3.83
N LEU A 64 -12.99 -0.47 2.56
CA LEU A 64 -13.35 0.89 2.17
C LEU A 64 -14.71 1.26 2.75
N ASP A 65 -15.73 0.43 2.56
CA ASP A 65 -17.08 0.67 3.07
C ASP A 65 -17.10 0.85 4.59
N ASN A 66 -16.42 -0.03 5.32
CA ASN A 66 -16.31 0.09 6.76
C ASN A 66 -15.66 1.41 7.21
N GLN A 67 -14.62 1.85 6.51
CA GLN A 67 -13.92 3.10 6.86
C GLN A 67 -14.70 4.34 6.43
N MET A 68 -15.40 4.30 5.28
CA MET A 68 -16.26 5.39 4.82
C MET A 68 -17.45 5.59 5.76
N GLN A 69 -18.10 4.49 6.18
CA GLN A 69 -19.17 4.53 7.16
C GLN A 69 -18.69 5.07 8.53
N ALA A 70 -17.51 4.69 8.98
CA ALA A 70 -16.91 5.23 10.20
C ALA A 70 -16.63 6.75 10.11
N LYS A 71 -16.52 7.30 8.90
CA LYS A 71 -16.41 8.74 8.62
C LYS A 71 -17.78 9.43 8.45
N GLY A 72 -18.88 8.68 8.51
CA GLY A 72 -20.24 9.20 8.35
C GLY A 72 -20.70 9.30 6.90
N LEU A 73 -20.01 8.66 5.96
CA LEU A 73 -20.39 8.56 4.57
C LEU A 73 -21.21 7.29 4.33
N LEU A 74 -22.26 7.36 3.53
CA LEU A 74 -23.18 6.25 3.30
C LEU A 74 -23.16 5.80 1.84
N LEU A 75 -23.23 4.50 1.62
CA LEU A 75 -23.42 3.95 0.29
C LEU A 75 -24.83 4.28 -0.22
N SER A 76 -24.96 4.72 -1.48
CA SER A 76 -26.23 5.16 -2.05
C SER A 76 -26.31 4.85 -3.53
N GLU A 77 -27.50 4.52 -4.03
CA GLU A 77 -27.76 4.38 -5.48
C GLU A 77 -27.69 5.72 -6.22
N ASN A 78 -27.95 6.83 -5.51
CA ASN A 78 -27.80 8.19 -6.03
C ASN A 78 -26.73 8.90 -5.19
N PRO A 79 -25.44 8.67 -5.46
CA PRO A 79 -24.36 9.16 -4.64
C PRO A 79 -23.99 10.61 -4.97
N ASP A 80 -23.41 11.32 -3.99
CA ASP A 80 -22.81 12.62 -4.21
C ASP A 80 -21.50 12.50 -5.00
N PHE A 81 -20.80 11.34 -4.92
CA PHE A 81 -19.59 11.07 -5.67
C PHE A 81 -19.37 9.58 -5.88
N TYR A 82 -18.57 9.25 -6.88
CA TYR A 82 -18.14 7.89 -7.16
C TYR A 82 -16.69 7.68 -6.71
N ILE A 83 -16.40 6.44 -6.28
CA ILE A 83 -15.06 5.98 -5.98
C ILE A 83 -14.58 5.10 -7.13
N ASN A 84 -13.46 5.49 -7.74
CA ASN A 84 -12.70 4.66 -8.65
C ASN A 84 -11.44 4.14 -7.96
N VAL A 85 -11.08 2.89 -8.24
CA VAL A 85 -9.86 2.28 -7.72
C VAL A 85 -9.15 1.55 -8.84
N VAL A 86 -7.86 1.85 -9.04
CA VAL A 86 -7.03 1.21 -10.05
C VAL A 86 -5.75 0.72 -9.40
N SER A 87 -5.36 -0.53 -9.66
CA SER A 87 -4.12 -1.12 -9.13
C SER A 87 -3.20 -1.54 -10.25
N SER A 88 -1.90 -1.31 -10.07
CA SER A 88 -0.84 -1.82 -10.91
C SER A 88 0.26 -2.48 -10.09
N GLU A 89 0.92 -3.47 -10.68
CA GLU A 89 2.04 -4.17 -10.07
C GLU A 89 3.30 -3.95 -10.92
N TYR A 90 4.41 -3.73 -10.25
CA TYR A 90 5.70 -3.53 -10.91
C TYR A 90 6.85 -4.10 -10.07
N GLU A 91 7.93 -4.46 -10.75
CA GLU A 91 9.13 -4.92 -10.07
C GLU A 91 9.83 -3.75 -9.39
N ALA A 92 10.08 -3.89 -8.09
CA ALA A 92 10.92 -2.93 -7.38
C ALA A 92 12.34 -3.01 -7.95
N ASN A 93 12.88 -1.86 -8.39
CA ASN A 93 14.27 -1.76 -8.84
C ASN A 93 15.23 -2.11 -7.68
N ASN A 94 15.55 -3.39 -7.54
CA ASN A 94 16.56 -3.84 -6.60
C ASN A 94 17.95 -3.55 -7.20
N ARG A 95 18.53 -2.40 -6.84
CA ARG A 95 19.94 -2.08 -7.13
C ARG A 95 20.93 -2.86 -6.24
N ASN A 96 20.50 -3.90 -5.58
CA ASN A 96 21.38 -4.76 -4.79
C ASN A 96 22.01 -5.84 -5.68
N THR A 97 22.94 -5.43 -6.53
CA THR A 97 23.84 -6.36 -7.19
C THR A 97 25.03 -6.60 -6.27
N VAL A 98 25.19 -7.83 -5.80
CA VAL A 98 26.43 -8.23 -5.13
C VAL A 98 27.41 -8.55 -6.25
N GLY A 99 28.37 -7.66 -6.47
CA GLY A 99 29.46 -7.89 -7.38
C GLY A 99 30.43 -8.93 -6.78
N VAL A 100 30.48 -10.14 -7.32
CA VAL A 100 31.55 -11.08 -7.04
C VAL A 100 32.71 -10.74 -8.00
N GLY A 101 33.65 -9.92 -7.52
CA GLY A 101 34.88 -9.66 -8.22
C GLY A 101 35.87 -10.81 -7.98
N VAL A 102 36.19 -11.61 -9.00
CA VAL A 102 37.35 -12.50 -8.96
C VAL A 102 38.57 -11.68 -9.37
N GLY A 103 39.29 -11.15 -8.38
CA GLY A 103 40.55 -10.46 -8.59
C GLY A 103 41.71 -11.45 -8.59
N GLY A 104 42.24 -11.77 -9.78
CA GLY A 104 43.53 -12.45 -9.91
C GLY A 104 44.66 -11.41 -9.78
N GLY A 105 45.51 -11.53 -8.76
CA GLY A 105 46.69 -10.69 -8.58
C GLY A 105 47.77 -11.02 -9.60
N GLY A 106 48.03 -10.09 -10.54
CA GLY A 106 49.15 -10.12 -11.45
C GLY A 106 49.54 -8.69 -11.82
N ARG A 107 50.84 -8.41 -11.76
CA ARG A 107 51.41 -7.11 -12.16
C ARG A 107 51.06 -6.80 -13.62
N ASN A 108 50.36 -5.71 -13.84
CA ASN A 108 49.90 -5.08 -15.05
C ASN A 108 48.51 -5.51 -15.57
N VAL A 109 47.64 -4.48 -15.59
CA VAL A 109 46.29 -4.43 -16.19
C VAL A 109 45.24 -5.25 -15.53
N GLY A 110 44.58 -4.64 -14.52
CA GLY A 110 43.35 -5.15 -13.92
C GLY A 110 42.12 -4.66 -14.64
N GLY A 111 41.61 -5.45 -15.57
CA GLY A 111 40.24 -5.33 -16.08
C GLY A 111 39.36 -6.38 -15.34
N GLY A 112 38.76 -6.02 -14.21
CA GLY A 112 37.81 -6.88 -13.52
C GLY A 112 36.43 -6.72 -14.16
N ILE A 113 35.89 -7.77 -14.77
CA ILE A 113 34.48 -7.82 -15.15
C ILE A 113 33.70 -8.23 -13.91
N SER A 114 32.95 -7.29 -13.32
CA SER A 114 32.01 -7.59 -12.25
C SER A 114 30.69 -7.99 -12.88
N ILE A 115 30.36 -9.28 -12.85
CA ILE A 115 29.04 -9.79 -13.22
C ILE A 115 28.20 -9.68 -11.95
N GLY A 116 27.31 -8.69 -11.91
CA GLY A 116 26.30 -8.59 -10.85
C GLY A 116 25.23 -9.63 -11.11
N LEU A 117 25.23 -10.70 -10.30
CA LEU A 117 24.11 -11.64 -10.28
C LEU A 117 23.05 -11.13 -9.31
N PRO A 118 21.79 -10.92 -9.73
CA PRO A 118 20.71 -10.61 -8.82
C PRO A 118 20.47 -11.83 -7.91
N ILE A 119 20.77 -11.69 -6.63
CA ILE A 119 20.49 -12.73 -5.64
C ILE A 119 19.17 -12.38 -4.97
N GLY A 120 18.13 -13.21 -5.22
CA GLY A 120 16.82 -13.10 -4.59
C GLY A 120 15.69 -13.08 -5.60
N GLN A 121 14.48 -13.37 -5.13
CA GLN A 121 13.29 -13.17 -5.95
C GLN A 121 13.05 -11.67 -6.15
N PRO A 122 12.59 -11.24 -7.34
CA PRO A 122 12.25 -9.83 -7.56
C PRO A 122 11.19 -9.41 -6.53
N LYS A 123 11.46 -8.32 -5.84
CA LYS A 123 10.47 -7.74 -4.95
C LYS A 123 9.45 -7.03 -5.81
N MET A 124 8.20 -7.46 -5.71
CA MET A 124 7.09 -6.79 -6.37
C MET A 124 6.57 -5.67 -5.48
N ASN A 125 6.27 -4.54 -6.08
CA ASN A 125 5.49 -3.47 -5.48
C ASN A 125 4.12 -3.43 -6.12
N ARG A 126 3.16 -2.93 -5.36
CA ARG A 126 1.81 -2.62 -5.85
C ARG A 126 1.52 -1.16 -5.57
N GLU A 127 1.07 -0.47 -6.60
CA GLU A 127 0.44 0.83 -6.52
C GLU A 127 -1.07 0.64 -6.54
N ILE A 128 -1.79 1.41 -5.73
CA ILE A 128 -3.25 1.51 -5.78
C ILE A 128 -3.61 2.98 -5.75
N VAL A 129 -4.30 3.40 -6.79
CA VAL A 129 -4.85 4.75 -6.94
C VAL A 129 -6.31 4.73 -6.50
N PHE A 130 -6.69 5.68 -5.65
CA PHE A 130 -8.05 5.93 -5.20
C PHE A 130 -8.46 7.30 -5.69
N GLU A 131 -9.58 7.39 -6.41
CA GLU A 131 -10.08 8.62 -6.99
C GLU A 131 -11.53 8.84 -6.55
N PHE A 132 -11.83 10.04 -6.06
CA PHE A 132 -13.18 10.46 -5.69
C PHE A 132 -13.68 11.50 -6.67
N ILE A 133 -14.77 11.19 -7.38
CA ILE A 133 -15.22 11.88 -8.57
C ILE A 133 -16.67 12.32 -8.41
N ASP A 134 -16.91 13.64 -8.44
CA ASP A 134 -18.23 14.26 -8.47
C ASP A 134 -18.62 14.48 -9.94
N GLU A 135 -19.33 13.52 -10.55
CA GLU A 135 -19.73 13.59 -11.97
C GLU A 135 -20.68 14.73 -12.29
N ASN A 136 -21.47 15.15 -11.32
CA ASN A 136 -22.45 16.23 -11.47
C ASN A 136 -21.88 17.61 -11.11
N GLY A 137 -20.62 17.68 -10.71
CA GLY A 137 -19.97 18.89 -10.22
C GLY A 137 -18.57 19.09 -10.78
N ILE A 138 -17.58 19.06 -9.90
CA ILE A 138 -16.18 19.44 -10.23
C ILE A 138 -15.33 18.31 -10.82
N GLY A 139 -15.89 17.12 -11.01
CA GLY A 139 -15.14 15.95 -11.47
C GLY A 139 -14.27 15.34 -10.37
N LEU A 140 -13.04 14.97 -10.70
CA LEU A 140 -12.06 14.46 -9.73
C LEU A 140 -11.73 15.56 -8.71
N PHE A 141 -12.11 15.33 -7.45
CA PHE A 141 -11.90 16.32 -6.39
C PHE A 141 -10.92 15.87 -5.30
N TRP A 142 -10.64 14.56 -5.22
CA TRP A 142 -9.64 14.02 -4.30
C TRP A 142 -9.05 12.72 -4.86
N GLN A 143 -7.76 12.58 -4.70
CA GLN A 143 -7.02 11.40 -5.11
C GLN A 143 -5.99 11.01 -4.05
N ALA A 144 -5.75 9.70 -3.93
CA ALA A 144 -4.62 9.17 -3.19
C ALA A 144 -3.93 8.06 -3.97
N VAL A 145 -2.62 8.09 -3.99
CA VAL A 145 -1.78 7.04 -4.57
C VAL A 145 -1.02 6.36 -3.45
N SER A 146 -1.27 5.06 -3.26
CA SER A 146 -0.55 4.25 -2.28
C SER A 146 0.44 3.31 -2.97
N GLU A 147 1.67 3.27 -2.46
CA GLU A 147 2.70 2.32 -2.88
C GLU A 147 3.10 1.42 -1.72
N SER A 148 3.21 0.12 -1.99
CA SER A 148 3.64 -0.83 -0.98
C SER A 148 4.19 -2.12 -1.57
N GLY A 149 5.08 -2.80 -0.81
CA GLY A 149 5.53 -4.13 -1.19
C GLY A 149 4.36 -5.11 -1.32
N PHE A 150 4.40 -5.91 -2.38
CA PHE A 150 3.41 -6.92 -2.71
C PHE A 150 4.04 -8.32 -2.73
N ASN A 151 3.34 -9.29 -2.13
CA ASN A 151 3.71 -10.71 -2.18
C ASN A 151 2.56 -11.49 -2.82
N PRO A 152 2.71 -11.97 -4.08
CA PRO A 152 1.67 -12.75 -4.76
C PRO A 152 1.34 -14.07 -4.07
N ASN A 153 2.26 -14.59 -3.23
CA ASN A 153 2.10 -15.85 -2.50
C ASN A 153 1.63 -15.63 -1.04
N ALA A 154 1.18 -14.42 -0.68
CA ALA A 154 0.66 -14.16 0.65
C ALA A 154 -0.65 -14.93 0.91
N SER A 155 -0.84 -15.41 2.16
CA SER A 155 -2.09 -16.03 2.55
C SER A 155 -3.25 -15.03 2.50
N PRO A 156 -4.51 -15.51 2.41
CA PRO A 156 -5.70 -14.65 2.38
C PRO A 156 -5.73 -13.64 3.55
N GLU A 157 -5.40 -14.06 4.74
CA GLU A 157 -5.41 -13.23 5.96
C GLU A 157 -4.35 -12.12 5.89
N LYS A 158 -3.16 -12.43 5.34
CA LYS A 158 -2.10 -11.44 5.14
C LYS A 158 -2.49 -10.42 4.07
N ARG A 159 -3.18 -10.84 3.01
CA ARG A 159 -3.70 -9.95 1.96
C ARG A 159 -4.76 -9.00 2.54
N GLU A 160 -5.73 -9.53 3.29
CA GLU A 160 -6.75 -8.75 3.95
C GLU A 160 -6.14 -7.71 4.91
N THR A 161 -5.25 -8.14 5.80
CA THR A 161 -4.54 -7.24 6.73
C THR A 161 -3.77 -6.15 5.98
N ARG A 162 -3.14 -6.49 4.84
CA ARG A 162 -2.38 -5.53 4.05
C ARG A 162 -3.31 -4.51 3.40
N LEU A 163 -4.40 -4.94 2.77
CA LEU A 163 -5.39 -4.06 2.16
C LEU A 163 -6.03 -3.15 3.20
N ALA A 164 -6.39 -3.68 4.37
CA ALA A 164 -6.89 -2.89 5.49
C ALA A 164 -5.89 -1.80 5.93
N SER A 165 -4.60 -2.15 5.99
CA SER A 165 -3.55 -1.19 6.35
C SER A 165 -3.38 -0.09 5.30
N ILE A 166 -3.52 -0.42 4.01
CA ILE A 166 -3.46 0.54 2.91
C ILE A 166 -4.64 1.50 2.98
N VAL A 167 -5.88 0.99 3.02
CA VAL A 167 -7.10 1.80 3.08
C VAL A 167 -7.09 2.72 4.31
N ASN A 168 -6.75 2.17 5.47
CA ASN A 168 -6.63 2.96 6.70
C ASN A 168 -5.63 4.11 6.55
N LYS A 169 -4.52 3.88 5.86
CA LYS A 169 -3.52 4.93 5.65
C LYS A 169 -3.98 5.96 4.62
N VAL A 170 -4.58 5.51 3.53
CA VAL A 170 -5.15 6.36 2.47
C VAL A 170 -6.22 7.29 3.06
N LEU A 171 -7.20 6.76 3.78
CA LEU A 171 -8.32 7.55 4.30
C LEU A 171 -7.96 8.45 5.49
N LYS A 172 -6.73 8.41 6.01
CA LYS A 172 -6.23 9.45 6.95
C LYS A 172 -6.11 10.82 6.28
N GLY A 173 -5.92 10.88 4.96
CA GLY A 173 -5.85 12.11 4.19
C GLY A 173 -7.21 12.60 3.67
N PHE A 174 -8.31 11.90 3.99
CA PHE A 174 -9.67 12.28 3.57
C PHE A 174 -10.61 12.52 4.76
N PRO A 175 -11.36 13.65 4.83
CA PRO A 175 -11.12 14.86 4.04
C PRO A 175 -9.81 15.53 4.42
N PRO A 176 -9.21 16.35 3.52
CA PRO A 176 -8.05 17.17 3.85
C PRO A 176 -8.36 18.14 5.00
N LYS A 177 -7.34 18.48 5.79
CA LYS A 177 -7.47 19.40 6.93
C LYS A 177 -7.34 20.84 6.47
#